data_1ea868016c554b4492c532e2278be31f
#
_entry.id   1ea868016c554b4492c532e2278be31f
#
_cell.length_a   1.000
_cell.length_b   1.000
_cell.length_c   1.000
_cell.angle_alpha   90.00
_cell.angle_beta   90.00
_cell.angle_gamma   90.00
#
_symmetry.space_group_name_H-M   'P 1'
#
loop_
_entity.id
_entity.type
_entity.pdbx_description
1 polymer ?
#
loop_
_entity_poly.entity_id
_entity_poly.type
_entity_poly.pdbx_seq_one_letter_code
_entity_poly.pdbx_strand_id
1 'polypeptide(L)'
;MFLLPAWLVIDPETAKRLLRYRYACLPAAKRSAEAGGYRGAQFPWESAQPEAGDVTPATVEGWVDPATGRAVPILEKTDEIHITADVAYAVWQVWQGTHDEAFMADYGDELLRESARFWASRAQWNEVKQCYDILDVIGPDEYSEHSDNNAYTNWMAHVARFVDLSDFYDERAAIRTILLQFRGEFRVKRNPNRIFTAFHFENNRPFTVAIFLGIES
;
A
#
# COMPACT_ATOMS: atom_id res chain seq x y z
N MET A 1 -6.71 -7.27 -3.55
CA MET A 1 -7.71 -6.20 -3.66
C MET A 1 -8.99 -6.66 -4.36
N PHE A 2 -8.97 -7.03 -5.63
CA PHE A 2 -10.20 -7.27 -6.42
C PHE A 2 -11.08 -8.43 -5.94
N LEU A 3 -10.49 -9.52 -5.47
CA LEU A 3 -11.24 -10.70 -5.02
C LEU A 3 -11.68 -10.63 -3.55
N LEU A 4 -11.00 -9.85 -2.73
CA LEU A 4 -11.28 -9.81 -1.30
C LEU A 4 -12.71 -9.36 -0.97
N PRO A 5 -13.28 -8.29 -1.59
CA PRO A 5 -14.65 -7.88 -1.32
C PRO A 5 -15.68 -8.97 -1.62
N ALA A 6 -15.45 -9.76 -2.68
CA ALA A 6 -16.32 -10.89 -3.00
C ALA A 6 -16.25 -11.97 -1.91
N TRP A 7 -15.06 -12.33 -1.46
CA TRP A 7 -14.89 -13.30 -0.39
C TRP A 7 -15.45 -12.81 0.95
N LEU A 8 -15.35 -11.52 1.26
CA LEU A 8 -15.99 -10.97 2.47
C LEU A 8 -17.50 -11.18 2.52
N VAL A 9 -18.15 -11.16 1.38
CA VAL A 9 -19.61 -11.40 1.28
C VAL A 9 -19.95 -12.88 1.24
N ILE A 10 -19.18 -13.68 0.50
CA ILE A 10 -19.50 -15.10 0.23
C ILE A 10 -18.98 -16.00 1.36
N ASP A 11 -17.75 -15.79 1.80
CA ASP A 11 -17.06 -16.60 2.83
C ASP A 11 -15.99 -15.75 3.52
N PRO A 12 -16.35 -15.00 4.58
CA PRO A 12 -15.40 -14.17 5.33
C PRO A 12 -14.20 -14.94 5.87
N GLU A 13 -14.34 -16.23 6.17
CA GLU A 13 -13.23 -17.06 6.63
C GLU A 13 -12.19 -17.28 5.54
N THR A 14 -12.60 -17.36 4.27
CA THR A 14 -11.65 -17.36 3.15
C THR A 14 -10.90 -16.03 3.05
N ALA A 15 -11.57 -14.88 3.22
CA ALA A 15 -10.91 -13.59 3.26
C ALA A 15 -9.83 -13.53 4.38
N LYS A 16 -10.16 -13.99 5.58
CA LYS A 16 -9.20 -14.09 6.69
C LYS A 16 -8.04 -15.04 6.40
N ARG A 17 -8.30 -16.19 5.73
CA ARG A 17 -7.22 -17.14 5.33
C ARG A 17 -6.21 -16.49 4.39
N LEU A 18 -6.64 -15.65 3.47
CA LEU A 18 -5.74 -14.90 2.59
C LEU A 18 -4.81 -13.98 3.38
N LEU A 19 -5.33 -13.34 4.43
CA LEU A 19 -4.52 -12.47 5.30
C LEU A 19 -3.64 -13.25 6.27
N ARG A 20 -4.06 -14.41 6.76
CA ARG A 20 -3.18 -15.32 7.52
C ARG A 20 -1.99 -15.78 6.69
N TYR A 21 -2.17 -15.99 5.38
CA TYR A 21 -1.05 -16.23 4.48
C TYR A 21 -0.10 -15.02 4.43
N ARG A 22 -0.62 -13.79 4.30
CA ARG A 22 0.23 -12.59 4.35
C ARG A 22 0.93 -12.44 5.69
N TYR A 23 0.28 -12.79 6.79
CA TYR A 23 0.92 -12.82 8.12
C TYR A 23 2.07 -13.85 8.18
N ALA A 24 1.89 -15.03 7.62
CA ALA A 24 2.96 -16.00 7.50
C ALA A 24 4.16 -15.48 6.67
N CYS A 25 3.91 -14.61 5.68
CA CYS A 25 4.96 -13.95 4.90
C CYS A 25 5.67 -12.80 5.65
N LEU A 26 5.16 -12.36 6.79
CA LEU A 26 5.65 -11.16 7.50
C LEU A 26 7.16 -11.20 7.83
N PRO A 27 7.74 -12.33 8.30
CA PRO A 27 9.18 -12.38 8.51
C PRO A 27 10.02 -12.15 7.25
N ALA A 28 9.56 -12.64 6.10
CA ALA A 28 10.22 -12.40 4.82
C ALA A 28 10.05 -10.96 4.36
N ALA A 29 8.86 -10.38 4.53
CA ALA A 29 8.59 -8.99 4.21
C ALA A 29 9.42 -8.01 5.06
N LYS A 30 9.67 -8.34 6.35
CA LYS A 30 10.58 -7.56 7.20
C LYS A 30 12.02 -7.61 6.68
N ARG A 31 12.51 -8.78 6.26
CA ARG A 31 13.83 -8.89 5.64
C ARG A 31 13.94 -8.10 4.33
N SER A 32 12.87 -8.08 3.51
CA SER A 32 12.83 -7.28 2.29
C SER A 32 12.96 -5.78 2.60
N ALA A 33 12.22 -5.26 3.57
CA ALA A 33 12.31 -3.88 4.00
C ALA A 33 13.73 -3.53 4.49
N GLU A 34 14.31 -4.37 5.35
CA GLU A 34 15.65 -4.21 5.90
C GLU A 34 16.72 -4.20 4.79
N ALA A 35 16.62 -5.11 3.81
CA ALA A 35 17.53 -5.17 2.67
C ALA A 35 17.46 -3.89 1.81
N GLY A 36 16.30 -3.24 1.72
CA GLY A 36 16.09 -1.94 1.09
C GLY A 36 16.51 -0.75 1.96
N GLY A 37 16.95 -0.98 3.21
CA GLY A 37 17.29 0.09 4.16
C GLY A 37 16.08 0.71 4.87
N TYR A 38 14.92 0.04 4.83
CA TYR A 38 13.67 0.50 5.42
C TYR A 38 13.32 -0.28 6.68
N ARG A 39 12.39 0.27 7.48
CA ARG A 39 11.80 -0.39 8.66
C ARG A 39 10.48 -1.05 8.29
N GLY A 40 9.95 -1.88 9.20
CA GLY A 40 8.67 -2.54 9.01
C GLY A 40 8.70 -3.67 8.00
N ALA A 41 7.65 -3.83 7.20
CA ALA A 41 7.53 -4.93 6.25
C ALA A 41 7.20 -4.43 4.85
N GLN A 42 7.99 -4.83 3.85
CA GLN A 42 7.72 -4.65 2.43
C GLN A 42 7.24 -5.97 1.85
N PHE A 43 5.94 -6.06 1.60
CA PHE A 43 5.36 -7.25 0.99
C PHE A 43 5.72 -7.35 -0.48
N PRO A 44 5.99 -8.59 -0.97
CA PRO A 44 6.44 -8.82 -2.33
C PRO A 44 5.33 -8.59 -3.36
N TRP A 45 5.72 -8.24 -4.57
CA TRP A 45 4.83 -8.22 -5.74
C TRP A 45 4.36 -9.64 -6.06
N GLU A 46 5.28 -10.58 -6.26
CA GLU A 46 4.97 -12.00 -6.37
C GLU A 46 5.40 -12.78 -5.12
N SER A 47 4.52 -13.63 -4.63
CA SER A 47 4.79 -14.48 -3.47
C SER A 47 4.35 -15.92 -3.70
N ALA A 48 5.16 -16.86 -3.22
CA ALA A 48 4.87 -18.29 -3.26
C ALA A 48 4.93 -18.87 -1.84
N GLN A 49 6.04 -19.50 -1.45
CA GLN A 49 6.25 -19.97 -0.08
C GLN A 49 6.42 -18.77 0.85
N PRO A 50 5.81 -18.75 2.03
CA PRO A 50 5.90 -17.61 2.95
C PRO A 50 7.34 -17.17 3.28
N GLU A 51 8.26 -18.12 3.38
CA GLU A 51 9.67 -17.88 3.73
C GLU A 51 10.48 -17.28 2.58
N ALA A 52 10.06 -17.50 1.32
CA ALA A 52 10.82 -17.14 0.15
C ALA A 52 10.90 -15.62 -0.07
N GLY A 53 9.89 -14.88 0.41
CA GLY A 53 9.77 -13.46 0.12
C GLY A 53 9.29 -13.23 -1.31
N ASP A 54 9.92 -12.28 -2.00
CA ASP A 54 9.61 -11.97 -3.39
C ASP A 54 10.26 -13.00 -4.33
N VAL A 55 9.44 -13.66 -5.12
CA VAL A 55 9.85 -14.70 -6.08
C VAL A 55 9.88 -14.20 -7.52
N THR A 56 9.66 -12.91 -7.75
CA THR A 56 9.75 -12.29 -9.07
C THR A 56 11.15 -12.48 -9.63
N PRO A 57 11.30 -12.99 -10.85
CA PRO A 57 12.60 -13.06 -11.51
C PRO A 57 13.25 -11.67 -11.64
N ALA A 58 14.57 -11.62 -11.70
CA ALA A 58 15.26 -10.34 -11.86
C ALA A 58 15.17 -9.78 -13.30
N THR A 59 14.91 -10.66 -14.27
CA THR A 59 14.84 -10.30 -15.69
C THR A 59 13.80 -11.16 -16.40
N VAL A 60 13.26 -10.63 -17.50
CA VAL A 60 12.36 -11.39 -18.37
C VAL A 60 13.16 -12.49 -19.10
N GLU A 61 12.73 -13.74 -18.92
CA GLU A 61 13.42 -14.89 -19.50
C GLU A 61 13.42 -14.82 -21.04
N GLY A 62 14.61 -14.95 -21.63
CA GLY A 62 14.79 -14.95 -23.08
C GLY A 62 14.64 -13.58 -23.75
N TRP A 63 14.40 -12.53 -23.01
CA TRP A 63 14.29 -11.18 -23.57
C TRP A 63 15.58 -10.37 -23.37
N VAL A 64 16.06 -9.84 -24.48
CA VAL A 64 17.25 -8.99 -24.53
C VAL A 64 16.87 -7.69 -25.22
N ASP A 65 17.18 -6.58 -24.58
CA ASP A 65 17.01 -5.26 -25.18
C ASP A 65 17.93 -5.15 -26.41
N PRO A 66 17.35 -4.97 -27.60
CA PRO A 66 18.11 -4.93 -28.85
C PRO A 66 19.09 -3.74 -28.94
N ALA A 67 18.85 -2.67 -28.18
CA ALA A 67 19.72 -1.49 -28.18
C ALA A 67 20.95 -1.66 -27.29
N THR A 68 20.80 -2.33 -26.15
CA THR A 68 21.86 -2.49 -25.15
C THR A 68 22.49 -3.88 -25.12
N GLY A 69 21.85 -4.89 -25.71
CA GLY A 69 22.26 -6.29 -25.63
C GLY A 69 22.15 -6.91 -24.24
N ARG A 70 21.44 -6.27 -23.30
CA ARG A 70 21.27 -6.71 -21.92
C ARG A 70 19.91 -7.35 -21.71
N ALA A 71 19.82 -8.27 -20.74
CA ALA A 71 18.55 -8.83 -20.32
C ALA A 71 17.64 -7.70 -19.78
N VAL A 72 16.36 -7.76 -20.16
CA VAL A 72 15.35 -6.76 -19.72
C VAL A 72 15.03 -6.99 -18.23
N PRO A 73 15.25 -6.01 -17.35
CA PRO A 73 14.96 -6.16 -15.94
C PRO A 73 13.43 -6.22 -15.68
N ILE A 74 13.05 -6.89 -14.62
CA ILE A 74 11.68 -6.83 -14.07
C ILE A 74 11.75 -5.89 -12.86
N LEU A 75 11.26 -4.66 -13.03
CA LEU A 75 11.37 -3.58 -12.04
C LEU A 75 10.31 -3.69 -10.94
N GLU A 76 9.21 -4.37 -11.22
CA GLU A 76 8.08 -4.57 -10.29
C GLU A 76 8.55 -5.17 -8.96
N LYS A 77 9.57 -6.01 -9.00
CA LYS A 77 10.18 -6.62 -7.81
C LYS A 77 10.64 -5.59 -6.78
N THR A 78 11.19 -4.47 -7.23
CA THR A 78 11.80 -3.44 -6.38
C THR A 78 10.93 -2.21 -6.21
N ASP A 79 10.16 -1.86 -7.23
CA ASP A 79 9.55 -0.54 -7.36
C ASP A 79 8.02 -0.57 -7.24
N GLU A 80 7.38 -1.75 -7.40
CA GLU A 80 5.94 -1.91 -7.22
C GLU A 80 5.61 -2.20 -5.74
N ILE A 81 5.89 -1.22 -4.90
CA ILE A 81 5.82 -1.35 -3.43
C ILE A 81 4.43 -1.10 -2.84
N HIS A 82 3.46 -0.69 -3.65
CA HIS A 82 2.08 -0.43 -3.19
C HIS A 82 1.42 -1.69 -2.62
N ILE A 83 1.89 -2.89 -2.96
CA ILE A 83 1.42 -4.17 -2.41
C ILE A 83 1.39 -4.16 -0.87
N THR A 84 2.37 -3.48 -0.26
CA THR A 84 2.41 -3.33 1.21
C THR A 84 1.19 -2.58 1.75
N ALA A 85 0.75 -1.53 1.05
CA ALA A 85 -0.44 -0.79 1.44
C ALA A 85 -1.74 -1.54 1.08
N ASP A 86 -1.72 -2.32 0.00
CA ASP A 86 -2.84 -3.19 -0.38
C ASP A 86 -3.12 -4.26 0.68
N VAL A 87 -2.08 -4.82 1.30
CA VAL A 87 -2.22 -5.74 2.43
C VAL A 87 -2.86 -5.05 3.63
N ALA A 88 -2.41 -3.85 3.98
CA ALA A 88 -3.00 -3.07 5.07
C ALA A 88 -4.48 -2.74 4.81
N TYR A 89 -4.80 -2.31 3.59
CA TYR A 89 -6.17 -2.05 3.16
C TYR A 89 -7.05 -3.30 3.25
N ALA A 90 -6.53 -4.46 2.87
CA ALA A 90 -7.24 -5.73 2.96
C ALA A 90 -7.56 -6.11 4.41
N VAL A 91 -6.62 -5.89 5.36
CA VAL A 91 -6.86 -6.07 6.80
C VAL A 91 -7.99 -5.17 7.27
N TRP A 92 -7.94 -3.89 6.89
CA TRP A 92 -8.99 -2.93 7.26
C TRP A 92 -10.37 -3.33 6.69
N GLN A 93 -10.44 -3.81 5.44
CA GLN A 93 -11.69 -4.30 4.86
C GLN A 93 -12.25 -5.52 5.62
N VAL A 94 -11.39 -6.47 6.02
CA VAL A 94 -11.82 -7.63 6.84
C VAL A 94 -12.35 -7.15 8.18
N TRP A 95 -11.68 -6.20 8.82
CA TRP A 95 -12.18 -5.59 10.06
C TRP A 95 -13.57 -4.95 9.87
N GLN A 96 -13.73 -4.11 8.85
CA GLN A 96 -15.01 -3.43 8.55
C GLN A 96 -16.14 -4.42 8.26
N GLY A 97 -15.84 -5.54 7.61
CA GLY A 97 -16.85 -6.53 7.24
C GLY A 97 -17.18 -7.55 8.33
N THR A 98 -16.29 -7.74 9.33
CA THR A 98 -16.45 -8.85 10.30
C THR A 98 -16.45 -8.39 11.75
N HIS A 99 -15.84 -7.26 12.08
CA HIS A 99 -15.57 -6.80 13.45
C HIS A 99 -14.95 -7.89 14.35
N ASP A 100 -14.09 -8.76 13.76
CA ASP A 100 -13.45 -9.88 14.45
C ASP A 100 -12.23 -9.39 15.24
N GLU A 101 -12.43 -9.05 16.50
CA GLU A 101 -11.38 -8.57 17.41
C GLU A 101 -10.28 -9.61 17.62
N ALA A 102 -10.62 -10.90 17.66
CA ALA A 102 -9.65 -11.97 17.82
C ALA A 102 -8.72 -12.06 16.60
N PHE A 103 -9.28 -11.96 15.38
CA PHE A 103 -8.47 -11.91 14.16
C PHE A 103 -7.54 -10.69 14.15
N MET A 104 -8.03 -9.53 14.58
CA MET A 104 -7.20 -8.33 14.65
C MET A 104 -6.06 -8.49 15.65
N ALA A 105 -6.34 -8.95 16.86
CA ALA A 105 -5.33 -9.18 17.89
C ALA A 105 -4.26 -10.22 17.49
N ASP A 106 -4.68 -11.30 16.80
CA ASP A 106 -3.79 -12.38 16.43
C ASP A 106 -2.94 -12.08 15.18
N TYR A 107 -3.48 -11.30 14.22
CA TYR A 107 -2.88 -11.12 12.89
C TYR A 107 -2.94 -9.68 12.37
N GLY A 108 -4.09 -9.04 12.48
CA GLY A 108 -4.38 -7.78 11.81
C GLY A 108 -3.49 -6.64 12.29
N ASP A 109 -3.38 -6.45 13.60
CA ASP A 109 -2.64 -5.34 14.22
C ASP A 109 -1.16 -5.36 13.85
N GLU A 110 -0.52 -6.53 13.80
CA GLU A 110 0.89 -6.61 13.42
C GLU A 110 1.08 -6.33 11.93
N LEU A 111 0.20 -6.84 11.05
CA LEU A 111 0.24 -6.54 9.62
C LEU A 111 0.13 -5.03 9.37
N LEU A 112 -0.80 -4.37 10.04
CA LEU A 112 -1.02 -2.94 9.89
C LEU A 112 0.17 -2.13 10.41
N ARG A 113 0.67 -2.47 11.59
CA ARG A 113 1.80 -1.80 12.23
C ARG A 113 3.06 -1.87 11.39
N GLU A 114 3.40 -3.05 10.89
CA GLU A 114 4.61 -3.24 10.12
C GLU A 114 4.51 -2.61 8.72
N SER A 115 3.33 -2.61 8.11
CA SER A 115 3.06 -1.85 6.89
C SER A 115 3.22 -0.34 7.11
N ALA A 116 2.67 0.19 8.19
CA ALA A 116 2.79 1.61 8.52
C ALA A 116 4.25 2.02 8.80
N ARG A 117 5.04 1.17 9.48
CA ARG A 117 6.47 1.38 9.71
C ARG A 117 7.27 1.45 8.41
N PHE A 118 6.91 0.59 7.45
CA PHE A 118 7.53 0.64 6.12
C PHE A 118 7.29 1.99 5.46
N TRP A 119 6.05 2.43 5.35
CA TRP A 119 5.70 3.69 4.71
C TRP A 119 6.30 4.91 5.41
N ALA A 120 6.33 4.91 6.74
CA ALA A 120 6.97 5.97 7.51
C ALA A 120 8.48 6.07 7.27
N SER A 121 9.15 4.95 6.96
CA SER A 121 10.58 4.94 6.65
C SER A 121 10.90 5.12 5.17
N ARG A 122 9.95 4.82 4.28
CA ARG A 122 10.11 4.91 2.81
C ARG A 122 9.91 6.34 2.29
N ALA A 123 9.02 7.09 2.91
CA ALA A 123 8.75 8.47 2.51
C ALA A 123 9.92 9.38 2.85
N GLN A 124 10.26 10.29 1.94
CA GLN A 124 11.40 11.20 2.04
C GLN A 124 10.90 12.63 2.22
N TRP A 125 11.47 13.33 3.21
CA TRP A 125 11.14 14.73 3.43
C TRP A 125 11.71 15.62 2.34
N ASN A 126 10.88 16.46 1.74
CA ASN A 126 11.25 17.44 0.73
C ASN A 126 11.24 18.84 1.34
N GLU A 127 12.42 19.40 1.58
CA GLU A 127 12.58 20.72 2.21
C GLU A 127 12.00 21.85 1.37
N VAL A 128 12.04 21.74 0.05
CA VAL A 128 11.54 22.79 -0.85
C VAL A 128 10.01 22.83 -0.85
N LYS A 129 9.39 21.66 -0.96
CA LYS A 129 7.92 21.51 -0.99
C LYS A 129 7.31 21.51 0.41
N GLN A 130 8.13 21.33 1.46
CA GLN A 130 7.69 21.14 2.86
C GLN A 130 6.67 19.98 2.97
N CYS A 131 6.97 18.87 2.28
CA CYS A 131 6.14 17.66 2.27
C CYS A 131 7.00 16.40 2.14
N TYR A 132 6.38 15.25 2.36
CA TYR A 132 7.02 13.97 2.07
C TYR A 132 6.71 13.55 0.64
N ASP A 133 7.74 13.11 -0.06
CA ASP A 133 7.64 12.48 -1.38
C ASP A 133 7.82 10.96 -1.24
N ILE A 134 7.11 10.19 -2.08
CA ILE A 134 7.38 8.78 -2.34
C ILE A 134 7.89 8.71 -3.78
N LEU A 135 9.20 8.57 -3.93
CA LEU A 135 9.90 8.69 -5.20
C LEU A 135 10.19 7.32 -5.79
N ASP A 136 10.31 7.29 -7.12
CA ASP A 136 10.82 6.14 -7.86
C ASP A 136 10.05 4.86 -7.56
N VAL A 137 8.79 4.82 -7.99
CA VAL A 137 7.89 3.70 -7.80
C VAL A 137 7.16 3.34 -9.08
N ILE A 138 6.69 2.12 -9.16
CA ILE A 138 5.74 1.65 -10.16
C ILE A 138 4.37 1.58 -9.49
N GLY A 139 3.36 2.16 -10.12
CA GLY A 139 1.96 2.03 -9.72
C GLY A 139 1.30 0.82 -10.40
N PRO A 140 -0.04 0.66 -10.27
CA PRO A 140 -0.78 -0.41 -10.96
C PRO A 140 -0.74 -0.31 -12.50
N ASP A 141 -0.30 0.81 -13.05
CA ASP A 141 0.08 0.96 -14.45
C ASP A 141 1.57 0.70 -14.59
N GLU A 142 1.92 -0.56 -14.88
CA GLU A 142 3.30 -1.06 -14.95
C GLU A 142 4.10 -0.41 -16.10
N TYR A 143 3.44 0.20 -17.09
CA TYR A 143 4.11 0.98 -18.14
C TYR A 143 4.63 2.34 -17.67
N SER A 144 4.24 2.77 -16.48
CA SER A 144 4.68 4.02 -15.85
C SER A 144 5.80 3.76 -14.86
N GLU A 145 6.94 3.29 -15.38
CA GLU A 145 8.16 3.06 -14.60
C GLU A 145 8.70 4.39 -14.02
N HIS A 146 9.39 4.32 -12.88
CA HIS A 146 10.08 5.45 -12.24
C HIS A 146 9.18 6.67 -11.94
N SER A 147 7.95 6.42 -11.47
CA SER A 147 7.01 7.47 -11.12
C SER A 147 7.31 8.07 -9.75
N ASP A 148 7.41 9.40 -9.69
CA ASP A 148 7.46 10.13 -8.42
C ASP A 148 6.05 10.47 -7.96
N ASN A 149 5.75 10.19 -6.70
CA ASN A 149 4.46 10.50 -6.09
C ASN A 149 3.27 9.91 -6.87
N ASN A 150 3.39 8.66 -7.28
CA ASN A 150 2.30 7.95 -7.95
C ASN A 150 1.01 8.06 -7.13
N ALA A 151 -0.08 8.46 -7.79
CA ALA A 151 -1.34 8.77 -7.12
C ALA A 151 -1.93 7.57 -6.36
N TYR A 152 -1.88 6.38 -6.97
CA TYR A 152 -2.37 5.16 -6.33
C TYR A 152 -1.52 4.78 -5.11
N THR A 153 -0.20 4.74 -5.29
CA THR A 153 0.74 4.42 -4.20
C THR A 153 0.58 5.39 -3.03
N ASN A 154 0.51 6.69 -3.30
CA ASN A 154 0.31 7.71 -2.28
C ASN A 154 -1.05 7.56 -1.58
N TRP A 155 -2.11 7.29 -2.34
CA TRP A 155 -3.44 7.06 -1.77
C TRP A 155 -3.45 5.83 -0.88
N MET A 156 -2.89 4.72 -1.32
CA MET A 156 -2.85 3.47 -0.57
C MET A 156 -1.98 3.59 0.68
N ALA A 157 -0.82 4.27 0.61
CA ALA A 157 -0.02 4.61 1.78
C ALA A 157 -0.79 5.48 2.78
N HIS A 158 -1.67 6.38 2.28
CA HIS A 158 -2.57 7.16 3.12
C HIS A 158 -3.66 6.31 3.78
N VAL A 159 -4.25 5.34 3.08
CA VAL A 159 -5.28 4.46 3.63
C VAL A 159 -4.73 3.56 4.74
N ALA A 160 -3.49 3.10 4.64
CA ALA A 160 -2.82 2.36 5.71
C ALA A 160 -2.78 3.11 7.07
N ARG A 161 -3.14 4.41 7.08
CA ARG A 161 -3.27 5.27 8.26
C ARG A 161 -4.56 5.10 9.07
N PHE A 162 -5.68 4.70 8.44
CA PHE A 162 -7.00 4.72 9.11
C PHE A 162 -7.12 3.71 10.24
N VAL A 163 -6.08 2.91 10.44
CA VAL A 163 -5.98 2.04 11.58
C VAL A 163 -5.49 2.87 12.75
N ASP A 164 -6.26 2.86 13.80
CA ASP A 164 -5.96 3.52 15.06
C ASP A 164 -4.63 2.99 15.66
N LEU A 165 -3.52 3.61 15.25
CA LEU A 165 -2.21 3.37 15.81
C LEU A 165 -2.09 4.10 17.16
N SER A 166 -3.08 3.90 18.05
CA SER A 166 -3.16 4.61 19.34
C SER A 166 -1.89 4.46 20.21
N ASP A 167 -1.08 3.45 19.98
CA ASP A 167 0.07 3.12 20.82
C ASP A 167 1.45 3.58 20.27
N PHE A 168 1.53 4.29 19.11
CA PHE A 168 2.79 4.71 18.49
C PHE A 168 2.98 6.22 18.47
N TYR A 169 3.33 6.79 19.61
CA TYR A 169 3.44 8.25 19.76
C TYR A 169 4.53 8.88 18.87
N ASP A 170 5.68 8.25 18.69
CA ASP A 170 6.80 8.83 17.92
C ASP A 170 6.66 8.65 16.39
N GLU A 171 6.10 7.53 15.95
CA GLU A 171 5.85 7.27 14.52
C GLU A 171 4.59 7.99 14.02
N ARG A 172 3.64 8.31 14.90
CA ARG A 172 2.47 9.16 14.61
C ARG A 172 2.82 10.54 14.08
N ALA A 173 3.88 11.15 14.57
CA ALA A 173 4.27 12.49 14.14
C ALA A 173 4.70 12.45 12.66
N ALA A 174 5.52 11.47 12.25
CA ALA A 174 5.95 11.31 10.86
C ALA A 174 4.78 10.97 9.94
N ILE A 175 3.96 9.97 10.29
CA ILE A 175 2.78 9.58 9.53
C ILE A 175 1.77 10.73 9.48
N ARG A 176 1.50 11.43 10.60
CA ARG A 176 0.60 12.58 10.64
C ARG A 176 1.09 13.73 9.77
N THR A 177 2.41 13.93 9.70
CA THR A 177 3.02 14.99 8.89
C THR A 177 2.96 14.62 7.40
N ILE A 178 3.30 13.40 7.01
CA ILE A 178 3.12 12.89 5.64
C ILE A 178 1.68 13.19 5.16
N LEU A 179 0.72 13.00 6.00
CA LEU A 179 -0.69 13.02 5.68
C LEU A 179 -1.35 14.40 5.74
N LEU A 180 -0.83 15.31 6.59
CA LEU A 180 -1.30 16.69 6.61
C LEU A 180 -0.87 17.44 5.35
N GLN A 181 0.19 16.99 4.71
CA GLN A 181 0.76 17.63 3.53
C GLN A 181 0.16 17.13 2.21
N PHE A 182 -0.27 15.89 2.15
CA PHE A 182 -1.16 15.43 1.05
C PHE A 182 -2.53 16.14 1.02
N ARG A 183 -2.92 16.85 2.11
CA ARG A 183 -4.15 17.68 2.12
C ARG A 183 -4.12 18.84 1.12
N GLY A 184 -2.97 19.29 0.69
CA GLY A 184 -2.85 20.39 -0.28
C GLY A 184 -3.28 20.01 -1.69
N GLU A 185 -3.15 18.75 -2.07
CA GLU A 185 -3.43 18.26 -3.42
C GLU A 185 -4.78 17.56 -3.56
N PHE A 186 -5.42 17.18 -2.46
CA PHE A 186 -6.75 16.58 -2.44
C PHE A 186 -7.81 17.57 -1.96
N ARG A 187 -8.59 18.13 -2.89
CA ARG A 187 -9.83 18.84 -2.53
C ARG A 187 -10.94 17.82 -2.30
N VAL A 188 -11.21 17.52 -1.03
CA VAL A 188 -12.38 16.75 -0.64
C VAL A 188 -13.61 17.66 -0.67
N LYS A 189 -14.48 17.47 -1.64
CA LYS A 189 -15.83 18.08 -1.61
C LYS A 189 -16.72 17.23 -0.71
N ARG A 190 -17.12 17.77 0.43
CA ARG A 190 -18.14 17.15 1.28
C ARG A 190 -19.49 17.30 0.61
N ASN A 191 -20.09 16.20 0.17
CA ASN A 191 -21.49 16.16 -0.23
C ASN A 191 -22.33 15.85 1.02
N PRO A 192 -23.40 16.59 1.30
CA PRO A 192 -24.30 16.31 2.43
C PRO A 192 -24.93 14.91 2.37
N ASN A 193 -24.89 14.23 1.23
CA ASN A 193 -25.38 12.85 1.03
C ASN A 193 -24.30 11.76 1.17
N ARG A 194 -23.19 12.05 1.88
CA ARG A 194 -22.14 11.09 2.24
C ARG A 194 -21.37 10.42 1.09
N ILE A 195 -21.34 11.01 -0.10
CA ILE A 195 -20.42 10.62 -1.18
C ILE A 195 -19.18 11.50 -1.05
N PHE A 196 -18.03 10.92 -0.74
CA PHE A 196 -16.76 11.62 -0.81
C PHE A 196 -16.19 11.45 -2.20
N THR A 197 -16.03 12.53 -2.92
CA THR A 197 -15.34 12.55 -4.21
C THR A 197 -13.95 13.13 -3.98
N ALA A 198 -12.91 12.32 -4.14
CA ALA A 198 -11.53 12.79 -4.15
C ALA A 198 -11.16 13.16 -5.60
N PHE A 199 -10.59 14.34 -5.78
CA PHE A 199 -10.07 14.77 -7.07
C PHE A 199 -8.55 14.77 -6.99
N HIS A 200 -7.92 14.08 -7.90
CA HIS A 200 -6.49 14.20 -8.16
C HIS A 200 -6.30 15.12 -9.37
N PHE A 201 -5.33 16.02 -9.30
CA PHE A 201 -4.97 16.90 -10.39
C PHE A 201 -3.60 16.49 -10.94
N GLU A 202 -3.58 15.87 -12.09
CA GLU A 202 -2.38 15.65 -12.87
C GLU A 202 -2.36 16.63 -14.02
N ASN A 203 -1.30 17.43 -14.13
CA ASN A 203 -1.18 18.47 -15.18
C ASN A 203 -2.40 19.40 -15.32
N ASN A 204 -3.00 19.85 -14.20
CA ASN A 204 -4.21 20.68 -14.15
C ASN A 204 -5.48 20.02 -14.71
N ARG A 205 -5.54 18.71 -14.87
CA ARG A 205 -6.77 18.01 -15.25
C ARG A 205 -7.32 17.22 -14.05
N PRO A 206 -8.61 17.36 -13.71
CA PRO A 206 -9.20 16.62 -12.61
C PRO A 206 -9.47 15.16 -12.99
N PHE A 207 -8.95 14.23 -12.22
CA PHE A 207 -9.36 12.82 -12.26
C PHE A 207 -10.34 12.58 -11.12
N THR A 208 -11.49 11.99 -11.41
CA THR A 208 -12.50 11.68 -10.41
C THR A 208 -12.37 10.23 -9.98
N VAL A 209 -11.99 9.99 -8.71
CA VAL A 209 -12.09 8.67 -8.09
C VAL A 209 -13.33 8.67 -7.20
N ALA A 210 -14.36 7.94 -7.58
CA ALA A 210 -15.55 7.78 -6.75
C ALA A 210 -15.31 6.64 -5.73
N ILE A 211 -15.30 7.00 -4.46
CA ILE A 211 -15.20 6.02 -3.37
C ILE A 211 -16.60 5.87 -2.78
N PHE A 212 -17.20 4.70 -2.95
CA PHE A 212 -18.43 4.33 -2.27
C PHE A 212 -18.08 3.85 -0.87
N LEU A 213 -18.34 4.68 0.12
CA LEU A 213 -18.39 4.23 1.51
C LEU A 213 -19.80 3.71 1.77
N GLY A 214 -19.91 2.41 2.12
CA GLY A 214 -21.18 1.80 2.50
C GLY A 214 -21.87 2.60 3.61
N ILE A 215 -23.16 2.83 3.44
CA ILE A 215 -24.01 3.54 4.40
C ILE A 215 -24.70 2.45 5.21
N GLU A 216 -24.48 2.44 6.51
CA GLU A 216 -25.44 1.80 7.41
C GLU A 216 -26.59 2.79 7.65
N SER A 217 -27.80 2.25 7.47
CA SER A 217 -29.09 2.89 7.77
C SER A 217 -29.37 2.87 9.27
#